data_6f1284024b3f439cd1855d8f405a983d
#
_entry.id   6f1284024b3f439cd1855d8f405a983d
#
_cell.length_a   1.000
_cell.length_b   1.000
_cell.length_c   1.000
_cell.angle_alpha   90.00
_cell.angle_beta   90.00
_cell.angle_gamma   90.00
#
_symmetry.space_group_name_H-M   'P 1'
#
loop_
_entity.id
_entity.type
_entity.pdbx_description
1 polymer ?
#
loop_
_entity_poly.entity_id
_entity_poly.type
_entity_poly.pdbx_seq_one_letter_code
_entity_poly.pdbx_strand_id
1 'polypeptide(L)'
;MTLLICGFVSSPIWCPGQVPQPAQDSTAPAAASPPDAASPAPAASPAPVDVEPTPIPARSYVYRTQNSEAIADYEADSAVVRRMVDDLVMAATGQPTVSSAWGSLVKPSDVVGIKVCANGAPLFSSHPAVVNAIASGLATAGVPAQNIVVWDREERLLKAAGFRSKNAGYRLMWSEGNYDPKAVITSAVLGKLIYGDLLFTAKAPDTLRGEFRAEPVVPEKKRAGSIDNLSDESHLSSVLTRVVTKVINVPVLSDNAYCGLSGALFNMTIQNLDNWRRLVQAPINGDPSIPEAYADPRIGDKVVFQVMDGLIALYAGAPLGDANYAIHFGTLYASKDPVAMDAVALRRIDEWRLGAQMEPASKTSRYLQTAFSYGLGNADLSKIEVVDVR
;
A
#
# COMPACT_ATOMS: atom_id res chain seq x y z
N MET A 1 -4.80 27.01 -58.38
CA MET A 1 -4.27 26.28 -59.52
C MET A 1 -2.95 25.67 -59.09
N THR A 2 -2.95 24.40 -58.83
CA THR A 2 -1.94 23.39 -59.02
C THR A 2 -2.30 22.20 -58.09
N LEU A 3 -2.85 21.15 -58.69
CA LEU A 3 -3.05 19.82 -58.13
C LEU A 3 -1.70 19.17 -57.86
N LEU A 4 -1.56 18.47 -56.75
CA LEU A 4 -0.55 17.42 -56.57
C LEU A 4 -1.22 16.14 -56.10
N ILE A 5 -1.12 15.13 -56.94
CA ILE A 5 -1.62 13.78 -56.81
C ILE A 5 -0.61 13.02 -55.93
N CYS A 6 -1.05 12.40 -54.85
CA CYS A 6 -0.25 11.40 -54.09
C CYS A 6 -0.73 9.99 -54.45
N GLY A 7 0.19 9.21 -55.03
CA GLY A 7 -0.02 7.85 -55.43
C GLY A 7 -0.07 6.86 -54.28
N PHE A 8 -0.98 5.89 -54.38
CA PHE A 8 -1.04 4.69 -53.55
C PHE A 8 0.12 3.74 -53.93
N VAL A 9 0.89 3.36 -52.92
CA VAL A 9 1.83 2.23 -53.03
C VAL A 9 1.23 1.05 -52.30
N SER A 10 0.82 0.03 -53.03
CA SER A 10 0.36 -1.26 -52.56
C SER A 10 1.57 -2.13 -52.18
N SER A 11 1.63 -2.60 -50.94
CA SER A 11 2.57 -3.62 -50.48
C SER A 11 2.01 -5.02 -50.70
N PRO A 12 2.82 -6.02 -51.06
CA PRO A 12 2.34 -7.38 -51.34
C PRO A 12 2.19 -8.18 -50.06
N ILE A 13 1.13 -8.98 -50.00
CA ILE A 13 0.81 -9.97 -48.99
C ILE A 13 1.80 -11.15 -49.13
N TRP A 14 2.52 -11.45 -48.06
CA TRP A 14 3.42 -12.60 -47.99
C TRP A 14 2.66 -13.79 -47.36
N CYS A 15 2.54 -14.90 -48.11
CA CYS A 15 2.04 -16.20 -47.60
C CYS A 15 3.21 -17.00 -47.02
N PRO A 16 3.13 -17.61 -45.86
CA PRO A 16 4.17 -18.52 -45.36
C PRO A 16 4.00 -19.91 -45.98
N GLY A 17 5.07 -20.40 -46.63
CA GLY A 17 5.19 -21.73 -47.17
C GLY A 17 5.32 -22.81 -46.11
N GLN A 18 4.74 -23.97 -46.38
CA GLN A 18 4.82 -25.20 -45.58
C GLN A 18 6.25 -25.74 -45.54
N VAL A 19 6.71 -26.11 -44.33
CA VAL A 19 7.96 -26.84 -44.13
C VAL A 19 7.64 -28.35 -44.08
N PRO A 20 8.37 -29.21 -44.82
CA PRO A 20 8.16 -30.65 -44.80
C PRO A 20 8.65 -31.27 -43.47
N GLN A 21 7.88 -32.25 -42.96
CA GLN A 21 8.30 -33.12 -41.85
C GLN A 21 9.35 -34.14 -42.29
N PRO A 22 10.38 -34.43 -41.48
CA PRO A 22 11.24 -35.61 -41.73
C PRO A 22 10.60 -36.90 -41.22
N ALA A 23 10.85 -37.95 -42.00
CA ALA A 23 10.36 -39.31 -41.77
C ALA A 23 10.88 -39.93 -40.48
N GLN A 24 9.99 -40.65 -39.81
CA GLN A 24 10.34 -41.54 -38.69
C GLN A 24 11.04 -42.79 -39.23
N ASP A 25 12.20 -43.11 -38.69
CA ASP A 25 12.80 -44.43 -38.87
C ASP A 25 12.98 -45.09 -37.51
N SER A 26 12.75 -46.40 -37.50
CA SER A 26 12.42 -47.24 -36.37
C SER A 26 13.65 -47.91 -35.75
N THR A 27 13.46 -48.31 -34.47
CA THR A 27 14.08 -49.41 -33.75
C THR A 27 15.47 -49.21 -33.12
N ALA A 28 15.46 -49.09 -31.78
CA ALA A 28 16.45 -49.67 -30.88
C ALA A 28 15.84 -50.00 -29.53
N PRO A 29 16.26 -51.06 -28.80
CA PRO A 29 15.53 -51.62 -27.67
C PRO A 29 15.73 -50.85 -26.37
N ALA A 30 14.67 -50.87 -25.53
CA ALA A 30 14.60 -50.23 -24.22
C ALA A 30 15.61 -50.81 -23.23
N ALA A 31 16.44 -49.95 -22.65
CA ALA A 31 17.19 -50.22 -21.43
C ALA A 31 16.31 -49.90 -20.22
N ALA A 32 16.21 -50.81 -19.26
CA ALA A 32 15.43 -50.68 -18.05
C ALA A 32 15.95 -49.53 -17.17
N SER A 33 15.05 -48.64 -16.78
CA SER A 33 15.29 -47.57 -15.79
C SER A 33 15.35 -48.17 -14.38
N PRO A 34 16.21 -47.60 -13.49
CA PRO A 34 16.20 -47.98 -12.07
C PRO A 34 14.95 -47.40 -11.37
N PRO A 35 14.51 -47.98 -10.22
CA PRO A 35 13.30 -47.57 -9.55
C PRO A 35 13.43 -46.13 -8.99
N ASP A 36 12.38 -45.34 -9.20
CA ASP A 36 12.21 -44.00 -8.67
C ASP A 36 12.37 -43.98 -7.14
N ALA A 37 13.33 -43.19 -6.65
CA ALA A 37 13.36 -42.78 -5.27
C ALA A 37 12.19 -41.80 -5.03
N ALA A 38 11.29 -42.18 -4.15
CA ALA A 38 10.12 -41.40 -3.77
C ALA A 38 10.56 -40.01 -3.30
N SER A 39 10.10 -38.97 -4.01
CA SER A 39 10.20 -37.59 -3.55
C SER A 39 9.50 -37.45 -2.19
N PRO A 40 10.10 -36.75 -1.23
CA PRO A 40 9.40 -36.47 0.02
C PRO A 40 8.15 -35.61 -0.27
N ALA A 41 7.03 -36.00 0.35
CA ALA A 41 5.78 -35.26 0.27
C ALA A 41 5.99 -33.82 0.74
N PRO A 42 5.34 -32.80 0.09
CA PRO A 42 5.41 -31.43 0.54
C PRO A 42 4.92 -31.35 1.99
N ALA A 43 5.68 -30.66 2.82
CA ALA A 43 5.30 -30.41 4.21
C ALA A 43 3.92 -29.72 4.24
N ALA A 44 3.00 -30.30 5.01
CA ALA A 44 1.66 -29.74 5.18
C ALA A 44 1.75 -28.30 5.65
N SER A 45 1.06 -27.39 4.95
CA SER A 45 0.87 -26.02 5.41
C SER A 45 0.34 -26.04 6.85
N PRO A 46 0.84 -25.18 7.75
CA PRO A 46 0.27 -25.09 9.09
C PRO A 46 -1.22 -24.77 8.95
N ALA A 47 -2.04 -25.50 9.69
CA ALA A 47 -3.49 -25.28 9.75
C ALA A 47 -3.77 -23.81 10.12
N PRO A 48 -4.83 -23.20 9.57
CA PRO A 48 -5.25 -21.88 10.00
C PRO A 48 -5.44 -21.88 11.51
N VAL A 49 -4.77 -20.95 12.17
CA VAL A 49 -5.02 -20.70 13.60
C VAL A 49 -6.41 -20.10 13.66
N ASP A 50 -7.36 -20.82 14.30
CA ASP A 50 -8.66 -20.27 14.66
C ASP A 50 -8.45 -19.16 15.69
N VAL A 51 -8.17 -17.96 15.19
CA VAL A 51 -8.22 -16.74 16.00
C VAL A 51 -9.70 -16.38 16.06
N GLU A 52 -10.32 -16.50 17.24
CA GLU A 52 -11.64 -15.94 17.43
C GLU A 52 -11.62 -14.46 17.02
N PRO A 53 -12.47 -14.04 16.09
CA PRO A 53 -12.47 -12.66 15.63
C PRO A 53 -12.77 -11.73 16.80
N THR A 54 -11.92 -10.75 17.02
CA THR A 54 -12.20 -9.69 18.00
C THR A 54 -13.55 -9.09 17.69
N PRO A 55 -14.50 -9.01 18.63
CA PRO A 55 -15.83 -8.51 18.34
C PRO A 55 -15.74 -7.06 17.80
N ILE A 56 -16.29 -6.84 16.62
CA ILE A 56 -16.39 -5.49 16.03
C ILE A 56 -17.22 -4.62 16.97
N PRO A 57 -16.76 -3.41 17.32
CA PRO A 57 -17.55 -2.49 18.12
C PRO A 57 -18.95 -2.28 17.51
N ALA A 58 -19.98 -2.20 18.34
CA ALA A 58 -21.35 -1.94 17.86
C ALA A 58 -21.44 -0.63 17.05
N ARG A 59 -20.54 0.32 17.32
CA ARG A 59 -20.38 1.59 16.59
C ARG A 59 -18.90 1.96 16.51
N SER A 60 -18.47 2.44 15.34
CA SER A 60 -17.13 2.98 15.13
C SER A 60 -17.17 4.50 14.96
N TYR A 61 -16.08 5.15 15.31
CA TYR A 61 -15.95 6.61 15.24
C TYR A 61 -14.83 7.01 14.28
N VAL A 62 -15.15 7.97 13.41
CA VAL A 62 -14.16 8.64 12.55
C VAL A 62 -14.23 10.13 12.86
N TYR A 63 -13.18 10.65 13.45
CA TYR A 63 -13.06 12.06 13.79
C TYR A 63 -12.57 12.83 12.57
N ARG A 64 -13.15 14.01 12.32
CA ARG A 64 -12.82 14.85 11.18
C ARG A 64 -12.59 16.29 11.64
N THR A 65 -11.51 16.90 11.15
CA THR A 65 -11.33 18.35 11.24
C THR A 65 -11.08 18.91 9.85
N GLN A 66 -11.60 20.09 9.58
CA GLN A 66 -11.43 20.76 8.29
C GLN A 66 -11.09 22.23 8.50
N ASN A 67 -10.04 22.69 7.81
CA ASN A 67 -9.62 24.09 7.81
C ASN A 67 -9.12 24.46 6.41
N SER A 68 -9.73 25.48 5.80
CA SER A 68 -9.32 25.97 4.47
C SER A 68 -7.95 26.63 4.44
N GLU A 69 -7.43 27.08 5.60
CA GLU A 69 -6.09 27.65 5.71
C GLU A 69 -4.98 26.60 5.85
N ALA A 70 -5.36 25.31 6.00
CA ALA A 70 -4.40 24.24 6.20
C ALA A 70 -3.53 23.95 4.95
N ILE A 71 -4.02 24.33 3.76
CA ILE A 71 -3.34 24.09 2.47
C ILE A 71 -3.63 25.24 1.50
N ALA A 72 -2.59 25.81 0.93
CA ALA A 72 -2.68 26.83 -0.13
C ALA A 72 -1.57 26.58 -1.15
N ASP A 73 -1.87 26.66 -2.44
CA ASP A 73 -0.91 26.45 -3.53
C ASP A 73 -0.06 25.17 -3.37
N TYR A 74 -0.68 24.08 -2.91
CA TYR A 74 -0.06 22.78 -2.59
C TYR A 74 0.92 22.82 -1.40
N GLU A 75 1.01 23.93 -0.67
CA GLU A 75 1.85 24.07 0.51
C GLU A 75 0.99 24.02 1.78
N ALA A 76 1.38 23.16 2.72
CA ALA A 76 0.66 23.00 3.98
C ALA A 76 1.13 24.01 5.04
N ASP A 77 0.19 24.72 5.69
CA ASP A 77 0.50 25.54 6.86
C ASP A 77 0.75 24.63 8.07
N SER A 78 2.02 24.56 8.47
CA SER A 78 2.44 23.67 9.56
C SER A 78 1.82 24.02 10.93
N ALA A 79 1.46 25.26 11.18
CA ALA A 79 0.87 25.68 12.45
C ALA A 79 -0.63 25.32 12.51
N VAL A 80 -1.34 25.50 11.40
CA VAL A 80 -2.74 25.07 11.25
C VAL A 80 -2.83 23.57 11.34
N VAL A 81 -2.03 22.84 10.53
CA VAL A 81 -2.01 21.38 10.50
C VAL A 81 -1.66 20.79 11.88
N ARG A 82 -0.72 21.42 12.60
CA ARG A 82 -0.37 21.03 13.96
C ARG A 82 -1.59 21.04 14.90
N ARG A 83 -2.33 22.14 14.91
CA ARG A 83 -3.55 22.23 15.73
C ARG A 83 -4.57 21.18 15.32
N MET A 84 -4.79 20.99 14.03
CA MET A 84 -5.71 19.96 13.52
C MET A 84 -5.36 18.55 14.01
N VAL A 85 -4.08 18.16 13.98
CA VAL A 85 -3.62 16.83 14.46
C VAL A 85 -3.78 16.74 15.98
N ASP A 86 -3.41 17.77 16.72
CA ASP A 86 -3.49 17.80 18.18
C ASP A 86 -4.96 17.68 18.64
N ASP A 87 -5.88 18.41 18.01
CA ASP A 87 -7.32 18.35 18.33
C ASP A 87 -7.91 16.98 17.97
N LEU A 88 -7.55 16.41 16.83
CA LEU A 88 -8.01 15.07 16.41
C LEU A 88 -7.58 13.98 17.39
N VAL A 89 -6.31 13.95 17.80
CA VAL A 89 -5.84 12.90 18.71
C VAL A 89 -6.47 13.04 20.10
N MET A 90 -6.66 14.27 20.59
CA MET A 90 -7.36 14.51 21.86
C MET A 90 -8.81 14.05 21.80
N ALA A 91 -9.54 14.43 20.75
CA ALA A 91 -10.92 14.00 20.55
C ALA A 91 -11.05 12.48 20.42
N ALA A 92 -10.22 11.85 19.57
CA ALA A 92 -10.29 10.41 19.32
C ALA A 92 -9.87 9.54 20.50
N THR A 93 -9.10 10.09 21.44
CA THR A 93 -8.68 9.38 22.66
C THR A 93 -9.48 9.78 23.89
N GLY A 94 -10.26 10.87 23.82
CA GLY A 94 -10.98 11.44 24.96
C GLY A 94 -10.05 12.04 26.03
N GLN A 95 -8.83 12.38 25.64
CA GLN A 95 -7.81 12.88 26.58
C GLN A 95 -7.73 14.41 26.56
N PRO A 96 -7.47 15.05 27.72
CA PRO A 96 -7.51 16.51 27.83
C PRO A 96 -6.25 17.21 27.29
N THR A 97 -5.17 16.50 27.02
CA THR A 97 -3.92 17.08 26.54
C THR A 97 -3.28 16.22 25.46
N VAL A 98 -2.50 16.82 24.58
CA VAL A 98 -1.76 16.14 23.50
C VAL A 98 -0.84 15.04 24.07
N SER A 99 -0.13 15.34 25.18
CA SER A 99 0.75 14.37 25.83
C SER A 99 -0.01 13.15 26.35
N SER A 100 -1.14 13.35 27.05
CA SER A 100 -1.95 12.23 27.54
C SER A 100 -2.64 11.48 26.40
N ALA A 101 -3.01 12.17 25.32
CA ALA A 101 -3.62 11.56 24.15
C ALA A 101 -2.66 10.57 23.47
N TRP A 102 -1.47 11.01 23.09
CA TRP A 102 -0.46 10.11 22.53
C TRP A 102 0.02 9.07 23.53
N GLY A 103 0.18 9.43 24.83
CA GLY A 103 0.56 8.51 25.90
C GLY A 103 -0.47 7.40 26.15
N SER A 104 -1.74 7.59 25.76
CA SER A 104 -2.76 6.52 25.81
C SER A 104 -2.61 5.50 24.68
N LEU A 105 -1.91 5.84 23.59
CA LEU A 105 -1.73 4.99 22.42
C LEU A 105 -0.38 4.27 22.41
N VAL A 106 0.67 4.92 22.94
CA VAL A 106 2.05 4.41 22.91
C VAL A 106 2.77 4.69 24.22
N LYS A 107 3.85 3.94 24.48
CA LYS A 107 4.71 4.12 25.65
C LYS A 107 6.06 4.75 25.24
N PRO A 108 6.78 5.45 26.12
CA PRO A 108 8.11 6.00 25.84
C PRO A 108 9.14 4.94 25.38
N SER A 109 8.96 3.68 25.79
CA SER A 109 9.82 2.56 25.41
C SER A 109 9.51 1.97 24.03
N ASP A 110 8.38 2.34 23.42
CA ASP A 110 8.03 1.85 22.09
C ASP A 110 8.93 2.44 21.01
N VAL A 111 9.15 1.65 19.96
CA VAL A 111 9.65 2.17 18.67
C VAL A 111 8.43 2.42 17.80
N VAL A 112 8.05 3.69 17.69
CA VAL A 112 6.82 4.10 17.01
C VAL A 112 7.11 4.35 15.54
N GLY A 113 6.50 3.56 14.67
CA GLY A 113 6.54 3.78 13.24
C GLY A 113 5.42 4.72 12.80
N ILE A 114 5.74 5.66 11.93
CA ILE A 114 4.77 6.49 11.20
C ILE A 114 4.81 6.02 9.74
N LYS A 115 3.81 5.21 9.34
CA LYS A 115 3.71 4.72 7.95
C LYS A 115 3.04 5.78 7.10
N VAL A 116 3.79 6.33 6.16
CA VAL A 116 3.29 7.34 5.21
C VAL A 116 2.93 6.71 3.87
N CYS A 117 2.26 7.46 3.01
CA CYS A 117 2.00 7.13 1.62
C CYS A 117 2.71 8.15 0.73
N ALA A 118 3.80 7.73 0.08
CA ALA A 118 4.61 8.60 -0.78
C ALA A 118 4.39 8.38 -2.29
N ASN A 119 3.49 7.47 -2.69
CA ASN A 119 3.33 7.06 -4.09
C ASN A 119 2.99 8.22 -5.04
N GLY A 120 2.19 9.18 -4.60
CA GLY A 120 1.81 10.35 -5.39
C GLY A 120 2.76 11.55 -5.25
N ALA A 121 3.97 11.35 -4.69
CA ALA A 121 4.93 12.44 -4.51
C ALA A 121 5.33 13.11 -5.84
N PRO A 122 5.57 14.42 -5.83
CA PRO A 122 5.68 15.29 -4.66
C PRO A 122 4.36 15.85 -4.10
N LEU A 123 3.27 15.89 -4.86
CA LEU A 123 2.08 16.69 -4.52
C LEU A 123 0.97 15.89 -3.80
N PHE A 124 0.86 14.59 -4.08
CA PHE A 124 -0.26 13.74 -3.67
C PHE A 124 0.18 12.65 -2.70
N SER A 125 1.04 13.00 -1.78
CA SER A 125 1.60 12.13 -0.74
C SER A 125 1.19 12.62 0.65
N SER A 126 1.40 11.81 1.67
CA SER A 126 1.29 12.28 3.06
C SER A 126 2.18 13.51 3.26
N HIS A 127 1.62 14.61 3.79
CA HIS A 127 2.35 15.85 3.96
C HIS A 127 3.33 15.79 5.14
N PRO A 128 4.57 16.26 4.98
CA PRO A 128 5.51 16.39 6.10
C PRO A 128 4.97 17.16 7.29
N ALA A 129 4.10 18.17 7.08
CA ALA A 129 3.45 18.93 8.14
C ALA A 129 2.63 18.04 9.09
N VAL A 130 1.83 17.10 8.54
CA VAL A 130 1.04 16.11 9.33
C VAL A 130 1.98 15.20 10.13
N VAL A 131 3.00 14.66 9.48
CA VAL A 131 3.95 13.74 10.12
C VAL A 131 4.78 14.43 11.20
N ASN A 132 5.21 15.68 10.96
CA ASN A 132 5.94 16.46 11.96
C ASN A 132 5.06 16.79 13.17
N ALA A 133 3.77 17.07 12.97
CA ALA A 133 2.81 17.26 14.06
C ALA A 133 2.68 15.99 14.92
N ILE A 134 2.52 14.82 14.28
CA ILE A 134 2.47 13.51 14.96
C ILE A 134 3.77 13.26 15.72
N ALA A 135 4.93 13.40 15.08
CA ALA A 135 6.24 13.16 15.70
C ALA A 135 6.46 14.08 16.91
N SER A 136 6.07 15.35 16.80
CA SER A 136 6.13 16.31 17.91
C SER A 136 5.19 15.91 19.05
N GLY A 137 3.96 15.46 18.76
CA GLY A 137 3.02 14.96 19.74
C GLY A 137 3.56 13.72 20.48
N LEU A 138 4.14 12.76 19.77
CA LEU A 138 4.81 11.60 20.33
C LEU A 138 5.98 11.98 21.25
N ALA A 139 6.75 12.99 20.87
CA ALA A 139 7.85 13.52 21.70
C ALA A 139 7.31 14.13 23.00
N THR A 140 6.16 14.81 23.01
CA THR A 140 5.52 15.33 24.24
C THR A 140 5.04 14.20 25.15
N ALA A 141 4.70 13.04 24.60
CA ALA A 141 4.36 11.82 25.36
C ALA A 141 5.61 11.05 25.87
N GLY A 142 6.81 11.58 25.60
CA GLY A 142 8.07 11.02 26.08
C GLY A 142 8.74 10.01 25.14
N VAL A 143 8.24 9.81 23.93
CA VAL A 143 8.90 8.94 22.93
C VAL A 143 10.15 9.64 22.40
N PRO A 144 11.36 9.06 22.58
CA PRO A 144 12.58 9.68 22.08
C PRO A 144 12.63 9.73 20.55
N ALA A 145 13.22 10.78 19.96
CA ALA A 145 13.31 10.97 18.52
C ALA A 145 13.94 9.77 17.78
N GLN A 146 14.94 9.11 18.38
CA GLN A 146 15.54 7.89 17.82
C GLN A 146 14.58 6.69 17.79
N ASN A 147 13.49 6.72 18.56
CA ASN A 147 12.46 5.70 18.58
C ASN A 147 11.27 6.05 17.65
N ILE A 148 11.28 7.19 17.00
CA ILE A 148 10.28 7.57 16.00
C ILE A 148 10.86 7.25 14.61
N VAL A 149 10.14 6.46 13.82
CA VAL A 149 10.57 5.99 12.48
C VAL A 149 9.50 6.34 11.47
N VAL A 150 9.82 7.19 10.52
CA VAL A 150 8.96 7.45 9.34
C VAL A 150 9.41 6.55 8.22
N TRP A 151 8.47 5.83 7.59
CA TRP A 151 8.83 4.95 6.48
C TRP A 151 7.75 4.80 5.42
N ASP A 152 8.20 4.43 4.22
CA ASP A 152 7.37 3.93 3.13
C ASP A 152 8.18 2.92 2.29
N ARG A 153 7.69 2.57 1.12
CA ARG A 153 8.32 1.60 0.23
C ARG A 153 9.66 2.10 -0.30
N GLU A 154 9.68 3.25 -0.96
CA GLU A 154 10.80 3.73 -1.76
C GLU A 154 11.46 4.98 -1.16
N GLU A 155 12.79 4.94 -1.00
CA GLU A 155 13.57 6.10 -0.54
C GLU A 155 13.38 7.31 -1.45
N ARG A 156 13.38 7.09 -2.77
CA ARG A 156 13.25 8.15 -3.77
C ARG A 156 11.93 8.92 -3.61
N LEU A 157 10.82 8.19 -3.41
CA LEU A 157 9.49 8.79 -3.24
C LEU A 157 9.37 9.51 -1.90
N LEU A 158 9.91 8.96 -0.82
CA LEU A 158 9.99 9.64 0.48
C LEU A 158 10.72 10.98 0.36
N LYS A 159 11.87 11.00 -0.32
CA LYS A 159 12.62 12.25 -0.56
C LYS A 159 11.85 13.23 -1.45
N ALA A 160 11.17 12.75 -2.49
CA ALA A 160 10.33 13.57 -3.36
C ALA A 160 9.14 14.18 -2.61
N ALA A 161 8.53 13.43 -1.67
CA ALA A 161 7.47 13.91 -0.79
C ALA A 161 7.94 14.94 0.26
N GLY A 162 9.24 15.26 0.30
CA GLY A 162 9.79 16.25 1.22
C GLY A 162 10.28 15.69 2.55
N PHE A 163 10.21 14.39 2.79
CA PHE A 163 10.71 13.81 4.03
C PHE A 163 12.25 13.86 4.10
N ARG A 164 12.77 14.26 5.26
CA ARG A 164 14.21 14.35 5.55
C ARG A 164 14.45 13.88 6.99
N SER A 165 15.56 13.20 7.24
CA SER A 165 15.92 12.76 8.60
C SER A 165 16.69 13.83 9.38
N LYS A 166 17.36 14.77 8.69
CA LYS A 166 18.17 15.78 9.36
C LYS A 166 17.28 16.80 10.09
N ASN A 167 17.41 16.88 11.41
CA ASN A 167 16.67 17.78 12.30
C ASN A 167 15.14 17.58 12.30
N ALA A 168 14.64 16.41 11.87
CA ALA A 168 13.22 16.16 11.74
C ALA A 168 12.55 15.59 13.01
N GLY A 169 13.34 15.23 14.03
CA GLY A 169 12.80 14.58 15.24
C GLY A 169 12.40 13.11 15.04
N TYR A 170 12.80 12.49 13.93
CA TYR A 170 12.60 11.06 13.62
C TYR A 170 13.69 10.51 12.70
N ARG A 171 13.75 9.19 12.60
CA ARG A 171 14.57 8.47 11.61
C ARG A 171 13.74 8.21 10.34
N LEU A 172 14.37 8.29 9.17
CA LEU A 172 13.75 7.92 7.90
C LEU A 172 14.25 6.54 7.48
N MET A 173 13.31 5.64 7.11
CA MET A 173 13.61 4.29 6.63
C MET A 173 12.76 3.97 5.39
N TRP A 174 13.08 2.88 4.69
CA TRP A 174 12.33 2.39 3.52
C TRP A 174 12.39 0.88 3.41
N SER A 175 11.40 0.33 2.72
CA SER A 175 11.24 -1.13 2.57
C SER A 175 12.05 -1.70 1.41
N GLU A 176 12.28 -0.91 0.35
CA GLU A 176 12.99 -1.35 -0.85
C GLU A 176 14.37 -1.91 -0.49
N GLY A 177 14.64 -3.15 -0.90
CA GLY A 177 15.85 -3.87 -0.53
C GLY A 177 15.90 -4.39 0.93
N ASN A 178 14.85 -4.15 1.73
CA ASN A 178 14.79 -4.49 3.15
C ASN A 178 13.51 -5.26 3.51
N TYR A 179 13.18 -6.29 2.75
CA TYR A 179 12.08 -7.20 3.09
C TYR A 179 12.57 -8.35 3.98
N ASP A 180 11.68 -8.86 4.82
CA ASP A 180 12.00 -9.96 5.75
C ASP A 180 11.69 -11.31 5.10
N PRO A 181 12.69 -12.11 4.72
CA PRO A 181 12.49 -13.38 4.03
C PRO A 181 11.78 -14.44 4.89
N LYS A 182 11.63 -14.21 6.20
CA LYS A 182 10.89 -15.09 7.10
C LYS A 182 9.46 -14.64 7.34
N ALA A 183 9.11 -13.45 6.89
CA ALA A 183 7.79 -12.85 7.11
C ALA A 183 6.98 -12.93 5.82
N VAL A 184 6.59 -14.14 5.45
CA VAL A 184 5.86 -14.44 4.21
C VAL A 184 4.36 -14.27 4.41
N ILE A 185 3.71 -13.66 3.43
CA ILE A 185 2.27 -13.69 3.20
C ILE A 185 2.04 -14.54 1.95
N THR A 186 1.41 -15.69 2.12
CA THR A 186 1.09 -16.59 1.02
C THR A 186 -0.36 -16.36 0.56
N SER A 187 -0.57 -16.40 -0.75
CA SER A 187 -1.90 -16.31 -1.35
C SER A 187 -1.90 -17.17 -2.63
N ALA A 188 -3.02 -17.83 -2.92
CA ALA A 188 -3.15 -18.66 -4.14
C ALA A 188 -3.02 -17.86 -5.45
N VAL A 189 -2.99 -16.53 -5.38
CA VAL A 189 -2.82 -15.66 -6.55
C VAL A 189 -1.35 -15.63 -6.98
N LEU A 190 -1.07 -16.23 -8.12
CA LEU A 190 0.27 -16.21 -8.72
C LEU A 190 0.54 -14.87 -9.41
N GLY A 191 1.77 -14.40 -9.30
CA GLY A 191 2.22 -13.21 -10.01
C GLY A 191 3.71 -13.24 -10.32
N LYS A 192 4.10 -12.48 -11.34
CA LYS A 192 5.51 -12.33 -11.70
C LYS A 192 6.19 -11.38 -10.73
N LEU A 193 7.37 -11.77 -10.27
CA LEU A 193 8.31 -10.85 -9.66
C LEU A 193 8.73 -9.82 -10.70
N ILE A 194 8.66 -8.56 -10.36
CA ILE A 194 9.10 -7.46 -11.20
C ILE A 194 10.28 -6.75 -10.55
N TYR A 195 10.85 -5.79 -11.25
CA TYR A 195 12.08 -5.11 -10.86
C TYR A 195 12.14 -4.70 -9.37
N GLY A 196 11.15 -3.99 -8.85
CA GLY A 196 11.14 -3.56 -7.45
C GLY A 196 11.03 -4.71 -6.44
N ASP A 197 10.44 -5.82 -6.84
CA ASP A 197 10.18 -6.97 -5.98
C ASP A 197 11.40 -7.88 -5.84
N LEU A 198 12.36 -7.83 -6.77
CA LEU A 198 13.56 -8.66 -6.73
C LEU A 198 14.59 -8.20 -5.69
N LEU A 199 14.44 -7.00 -5.16
CA LEU A 199 15.39 -6.40 -4.22
C LEU A 199 15.30 -6.98 -2.80
N PHE A 200 14.28 -7.78 -2.49
CA PHE A 200 14.13 -8.37 -1.15
C PHE A 200 15.23 -9.38 -0.79
N THR A 201 15.88 -9.99 -1.76
CA THR A 201 16.89 -11.04 -1.53
C THR A 201 18.22 -10.54 -0.98
N ALA A 202 18.38 -9.25 -0.74
CA ALA A 202 19.62 -8.57 -0.34
C ALA A 202 20.81 -8.75 -1.33
N LYS A 203 20.61 -9.45 -2.42
CA LYS A 203 21.58 -9.67 -3.50
C LYS A 203 21.06 -9.09 -4.82
N ALA A 204 20.63 -7.82 -4.77
CA ALA A 204 20.41 -7.11 -6.02
C ALA A 204 21.71 -7.12 -6.81
N PRO A 205 21.72 -7.60 -8.07
CA PRO A 205 22.92 -7.52 -8.89
C PRO A 205 23.41 -6.08 -8.93
N ASP A 206 24.70 -5.84 -8.85
CA ASP A 206 25.28 -4.48 -8.89
C ASP A 206 24.85 -3.69 -10.13
N THR A 207 24.47 -4.38 -11.19
CA THR A 207 23.89 -3.82 -12.42
C THR A 207 22.56 -3.11 -12.21
N LEU A 208 21.84 -3.32 -11.08
CA LEU A 208 20.59 -2.64 -10.76
C LEU A 208 20.77 -1.35 -9.99
N ARG A 209 21.96 -1.11 -9.44
CA ARG A 209 22.30 0.13 -8.74
C ARG A 209 22.53 1.24 -9.76
N GLY A 210 21.52 2.06 -9.98
CA GLY A 210 21.64 3.31 -10.76
C GLY A 210 20.98 3.34 -12.13
N GLU A 211 20.49 2.22 -12.66
CA GLU A 211 19.75 2.22 -13.92
C GLU A 211 18.28 1.92 -13.71
N PHE A 212 17.43 2.84 -14.13
CA PHE A 212 15.98 2.66 -14.17
C PHE A 212 15.65 1.74 -15.36
N ARG A 213 15.45 0.44 -15.10
CA ARG A 213 14.97 -0.48 -16.14
C ARG A 213 13.53 -0.84 -15.87
N ALA A 214 12.69 -0.64 -16.89
CA ALA A 214 11.25 -0.99 -16.85
C ALA A 214 11.01 -2.50 -16.90
N GLU A 215 12.03 -3.32 -17.15
CA GLU A 215 11.90 -4.77 -17.27
C GLU A 215 12.53 -5.51 -16.09
N PRO A 216 11.93 -6.64 -15.65
CA PRO A 216 12.49 -7.47 -14.59
C PRO A 216 13.86 -8.03 -15.03
N VAL A 217 14.88 -7.83 -14.19
CA VAL A 217 16.18 -8.46 -14.39
C VAL A 217 16.10 -9.89 -13.89
N VAL A 218 15.86 -10.79 -14.80
CA VAL A 218 15.86 -12.24 -14.53
C VAL A 218 17.19 -12.81 -15.01
N PRO A 219 17.86 -13.68 -14.22
CA PRO A 219 19.04 -14.39 -14.67
C PRO A 219 18.81 -15.04 -16.04
N GLU A 220 19.79 -15.00 -16.93
CA GLU A 220 19.62 -15.47 -18.33
C GLU A 220 19.03 -16.87 -18.47
N LYS A 221 19.30 -17.76 -17.51
CA LYS A 221 18.78 -19.14 -17.48
C LYS A 221 17.28 -19.25 -17.12
N LYS A 222 16.63 -18.12 -16.71
CA LYS A 222 15.22 -18.07 -16.28
C LYS A 222 14.40 -17.07 -17.12
N ARG A 223 14.80 -16.83 -18.37
CA ARG A 223 14.10 -15.86 -19.26
C ARG A 223 12.77 -16.35 -19.76
N ALA A 224 11.89 -15.38 -19.95
CA ALA A 224 10.60 -15.35 -20.63
C ALA A 224 9.90 -16.69 -20.87
N GLY A 225 8.82 -16.92 -20.16
CA GLY A 225 7.95 -18.11 -20.30
C GLY A 225 8.19 -19.18 -19.26
N SER A 226 9.22 -19.06 -18.43
CA SER A 226 9.47 -19.99 -17.32
C SER A 226 8.50 -19.72 -16.17
N ILE A 227 7.88 -20.78 -15.68
CA ILE A 227 7.10 -20.82 -14.42
C ILE A 227 7.90 -20.31 -13.21
N ASP A 228 9.24 -20.40 -13.29
CA ASP A 228 10.17 -19.97 -12.24
C ASP A 228 10.15 -18.48 -11.93
N ASN A 229 9.50 -17.66 -12.78
CA ASN A 229 9.31 -16.23 -12.54
C ASN A 229 7.99 -15.90 -11.83
N LEU A 230 7.22 -16.91 -11.47
CA LEU A 230 5.96 -16.78 -10.75
C LEU A 230 6.18 -17.16 -9.28
N SER A 231 5.52 -16.42 -8.39
CA SER A 231 5.50 -16.68 -6.96
C SER A 231 4.12 -16.39 -6.39
N ASP A 232 3.71 -17.20 -5.44
CA ASP A 232 2.53 -17.00 -4.59
C ASP A 232 2.89 -16.41 -3.22
N GLU A 233 4.16 -16.09 -3.03
CA GLU A 233 4.69 -15.48 -1.80
C GLU A 233 4.89 -13.97 -1.96
N SER A 234 4.71 -13.26 -0.86
CA SER A 234 5.08 -11.85 -0.70
C SER A 234 5.71 -11.67 0.68
N HIS A 235 6.79 -10.89 0.73
CA HIS A 235 7.54 -10.69 1.97
C HIS A 235 7.22 -9.32 2.57
N LEU A 236 7.07 -9.28 3.89
CA LEU A 236 6.82 -8.05 4.62
C LEU A 236 8.10 -7.22 4.78
N SER A 237 7.92 -5.92 4.81
CA SER A 237 8.97 -4.95 5.14
C SER A 237 9.66 -5.29 6.46
N SER A 238 11.00 -5.34 6.48
CA SER A 238 11.78 -5.51 7.70
C SER A 238 11.61 -4.35 8.69
N VAL A 239 11.24 -3.16 8.22
CA VAL A 239 10.89 -2.04 9.11
C VAL A 239 9.70 -2.44 9.98
N LEU A 240 8.65 -2.98 9.34
CA LEU A 240 7.44 -3.41 10.04
C LEU A 240 7.69 -4.62 10.96
N THR A 241 8.45 -5.63 10.51
CA THR A 241 8.59 -6.89 11.24
C THR A 241 9.63 -6.83 12.36
N ARG A 242 10.71 -6.04 12.19
CA ARG A 242 11.89 -6.08 13.07
C ARG A 242 12.22 -4.78 13.78
N VAL A 243 11.69 -3.64 13.31
CA VAL A 243 12.09 -2.34 13.85
C VAL A 243 11.01 -1.74 14.74
N VAL A 244 9.78 -1.62 14.22
CA VAL A 244 8.71 -0.91 14.93
C VAL A 244 7.89 -1.84 15.81
N THR A 245 7.50 -1.34 16.99
CA THR A 245 6.63 -2.05 17.94
C THR A 245 5.19 -1.58 17.86
N LYS A 246 4.97 -0.30 17.56
CA LYS A 246 3.67 0.34 17.34
C LYS A 246 3.68 1.17 16.08
N VAL A 247 2.52 1.32 15.46
CA VAL A 247 2.37 2.04 14.19
C VAL A 247 1.26 3.07 14.27
N ILE A 248 1.57 4.29 13.85
CA ILE A 248 0.61 5.32 13.45
C ILE A 248 0.58 5.31 11.92
N ASN A 249 -0.56 4.99 11.35
CA ASN A 249 -0.71 4.92 9.90
C ASN A 249 -1.22 6.26 9.34
N VAL A 250 -0.53 6.79 8.34
CA VAL A 250 -0.85 8.08 7.71
C VAL A 250 -1.10 7.90 6.22
N PRO A 251 -2.24 7.26 5.84
CA PRO A 251 -2.65 7.15 4.45
C PRO A 251 -3.07 8.51 3.89
N VAL A 252 -3.20 8.59 2.56
CA VAL A 252 -3.79 9.75 1.88
C VAL A 252 -5.24 9.48 1.49
N LEU A 253 -6.06 10.52 1.42
CA LEU A 253 -7.41 10.45 0.87
C LEU A 253 -7.33 10.46 -0.66
N SER A 254 -7.14 9.29 -1.23
CA SER A 254 -6.90 9.14 -2.68
C SER A 254 -7.60 7.90 -3.21
N ASP A 255 -8.13 8.01 -4.44
CA ASP A 255 -8.56 6.83 -5.20
C ASP A 255 -7.41 5.84 -5.42
N ASN A 256 -7.72 4.70 -5.99
CA ASN A 256 -6.75 3.71 -6.44
C ASN A 256 -7.28 3.00 -7.68
N ALA A 257 -6.53 3.04 -8.77
CA ALA A 257 -6.94 2.42 -10.03
C ALA A 257 -7.13 0.90 -9.93
N TYR A 258 -6.48 0.24 -8.95
CA TYR A 258 -6.57 -1.21 -8.77
C TYR A 258 -7.67 -1.61 -7.79
N CYS A 259 -7.73 -0.95 -6.64
CA CYS A 259 -8.56 -1.35 -5.50
C CYS A 259 -9.61 -0.31 -5.11
N GLY A 260 -9.76 0.77 -5.88
CA GLY A 260 -10.70 1.86 -5.63
C GLY A 260 -10.22 2.90 -4.62
N LEU A 261 -9.49 2.51 -3.58
CA LEU A 261 -9.02 3.41 -2.51
C LEU A 261 -7.58 3.10 -2.09
N SER A 262 -6.74 4.13 -1.94
CA SER A 262 -5.42 4.08 -1.32
C SER A 262 -5.49 4.41 0.18
N GLY A 263 -6.42 3.78 0.89
CA GLY A 263 -6.75 4.08 2.29
C GLY A 263 -5.83 3.42 3.32
N ALA A 264 -6.37 3.31 4.54
CA ALA A 264 -5.64 2.81 5.70
C ALA A 264 -5.23 1.35 5.55
N LEU A 265 -6.13 0.48 5.08
CA LEU A 265 -5.84 -0.93 4.88
C LEU A 265 -4.80 -1.13 3.78
N PHE A 266 -4.96 -0.46 2.62
CA PHE A 266 -4.01 -0.56 1.52
C PHE A 266 -2.61 -0.08 1.91
N ASN A 267 -2.51 1.04 2.63
CA ASN A 267 -1.23 1.61 3.06
C ASN A 267 -0.46 0.69 4.01
N MET A 268 -1.17 -0.03 4.88
CA MET A 268 -0.54 -0.95 5.83
C MET A 268 -0.23 -2.34 5.24
N THR A 269 -0.92 -2.75 4.19
CA THR A 269 -0.74 -4.08 3.58
C THR A 269 0.12 -4.01 2.32
N ILE A 270 -0.48 -3.62 1.22
CA ILE A 270 0.13 -3.63 -0.13
C ILE A 270 1.43 -2.82 -0.18
N GLN A 271 1.48 -1.70 0.52
CA GLN A 271 2.67 -0.83 0.56
C GLN A 271 3.82 -1.37 1.42
N ASN A 272 3.61 -2.46 2.13
CA ASN A 272 4.63 -3.15 2.93
C ASN A 272 5.06 -4.51 2.35
N LEU A 273 4.58 -4.87 1.15
CA LEU A 273 4.89 -6.13 0.49
C LEU A 273 5.79 -5.94 -0.74
N ASP A 274 6.67 -6.90 -1.01
CA ASP A 274 7.52 -6.92 -2.21
C ASP A 274 6.73 -7.33 -3.47
N ASN A 275 6.21 -8.54 -3.54
CA ASN A 275 5.43 -9.07 -4.67
C ASN A 275 3.94 -8.70 -4.55
N TRP A 276 3.63 -7.41 -4.51
CA TRP A 276 2.30 -6.89 -4.21
C TRP A 276 1.34 -6.83 -5.42
N ARG A 277 1.88 -6.67 -6.65
CA ARG A 277 1.04 -6.45 -7.85
C ARG A 277 0.09 -7.59 -8.14
N ARG A 278 0.49 -8.83 -7.86
CA ARG A 278 -0.36 -10.01 -8.00
C ARG A 278 -1.66 -9.92 -7.18
N LEU A 279 -1.61 -9.21 -6.06
CA LEU A 279 -2.72 -9.10 -5.11
C LEU A 279 -3.75 -8.03 -5.48
N VAL A 280 -3.40 -7.10 -6.36
CA VAL A 280 -4.26 -5.93 -6.66
C VAL A 280 -4.75 -5.87 -8.10
N GLN A 281 -4.20 -6.67 -9.01
CA GLN A 281 -4.65 -6.69 -10.40
C GLN A 281 -6.07 -7.25 -10.51
N ALA A 282 -6.81 -6.79 -11.52
CA ALA A 282 -8.13 -7.34 -11.85
C ALA A 282 -8.02 -8.83 -12.23
N PRO A 283 -8.97 -9.67 -11.86
CA PRO A 283 -10.22 -9.35 -11.13
C PRO A 283 -10.10 -9.34 -9.60
N ILE A 284 -8.90 -9.52 -9.05
CA ILE A 284 -8.62 -9.64 -7.61
C ILE A 284 -8.94 -8.33 -6.89
N ASN A 285 -8.39 -7.19 -7.39
CA ASN A 285 -8.63 -5.85 -6.85
C ASN A 285 -8.42 -5.74 -5.32
N GLY A 286 -7.46 -6.50 -4.78
CA GLY A 286 -7.16 -6.54 -3.35
C GLY A 286 -8.07 -7.40 -2.48
N ASP A 287 -9.08 -8.06 -3.04
CA ASP A 287 -10.04 -8.89 -2.32
C ASP A 287 -9.80 -10.40 -2.60
N PRO A 288 -9.54 -11.26 -1.60
CA PRO A 288 -9.47 -11.00 -0.14
C PRO A 288 -8.07 -10.62 0.38
N SER A 289 -7.09 -10.42 -0.48
CA SER A 289 -5.66 -10.33 -0.11
C SER A 289 -5.34 -9.18 0.87
N ILE A 290 -6.02 -8.02 0.75
CA ILE A 290 -5.83 -6.89 1.67
C ILE A 290 -6.32 -7.24 3.08
N PRO A 291 -7.57 -7.74 3.27
CA PRO A 291 -8.04 -8.18 4.58
C PRO A 291 -7.20 -9.30 5.19
N GLU A 292 -6.84 -10.31 4.41
CA GLU A 292 -6.00 -11.43 4.85
C GLU A 292 -4.63 -10.94 5.37
N ALA A 293 -3.99 -10.05 4.61
CA ALA A 293 -2.72 -9.47 5.03
C ALA A 293 -2.87 -8.59 6.27
N TYR A 294 -3.96 -7.80 6.38
CA TYR A 294 -4.17 -6.94 7.56
C TYR A 294 -4.49 -7.74 8.82
N ALA A 295 -5.16 -8.90 8.68
CA ALA A 295 -5.44 -9.82 9.77
C ALA A 295 -4.17 -10.47 10.36
N ASP A 296 -3.03 -10.41 9.65
CA ASP A 296 -1.76 -10.90 10.16
C ASP A 296 -1.32 -10.06 11.38
N PRO A 297 -1.06 -10.69 12.55
CA PRO A 297 -0.67 -9.98 13.76
C PRO A 297 0.58 -9.10 13.59
N ARG A 298 1.47 -9.45 12.65
CA ARG A 298 2.67 -8.66 12.34
C ARG A 298 2.32 -7.30 11.74
N ILE A 299 1.07 -7.12 11.24
CA ILE A 299 0.53 -5.87 10.70
C ILE A 299 -0.53 -5.30 11.65
N GLY A 300 -1.69 -5.95 11.76
CA GLY A 300 -2.87 -5.40 12.43
C GLY A 300 -2.63 -5.06 13.90
N ASP A 301 -1.99 -5.93 14.68
CA ASP A 301 -1.77 -5.74 16.11
C ASP A 301 -0.80 -4.58 16.45
N LYS A 302 -0.02 -4.16 15.47
CA LYS A 302 0.90 -3.02 15.65
C LYS A 302 0.25 -1.67 15.41
N VAL A 303 -0.80 -1.63 14.60
CA VAL A 303 -1.44 -0.36 14.22
C VAL A 303 -2.38 0.11 15.32
N VAL A 304 -2.01 1.19 16.00
CA VAL A 304 -2.77 1.72 17.13
C VAL A 304 -3.65 2.91 16.76
N PHE A 305 -3.35 3.60 15.67
CA PHE A 305 -4.07 4.79 15.25
C PHE A 305 -3.90 5.08 13.76
N GLN A 306 -4.95 5.63 13.16
CA GLN A 306 -4.97 6.10 11.77
C GLN A 306 -5.13 7.61 11.75
N VAL A 307 -4.33 8.31 10.95
CA VAL A 307 -4.50 9.74 10.62
C VAL A 307 -4.49 9.88 9.11
N MET A 308 -5.64 9.97 8.47
CA MET A 308 -5.72 10.12 7.02
C MET A 308 -5.51 11.56 6.61
N ASP A 309 -4.55 11.75 5.72
CA ASP A 309 -4.21 13.02 5.13
C ASP A 309 -5.10 13.31 3.91
N GLY A 310 -6.01 14.23 4.06
CA GLY A 310 -6.89 14.76 3.03
C GLY A 310 -6.71 16.26 2.84
N LEU A 311 -5.52 16.81 3.14
CA LEU A 311 -5.23 18.22 2.83
C LEU A 311 -5.37 18.45 1.33
N ILE A 312 -4.79 17.56 0.53
CA ILE A 312 -5.04 17.42 -0.91
C ILE A 312 -5.61 16.04 -1.13
N ALA A 313 -6.83 15.96 -1.63
CA ALA A 313 -7.49 14.70 -1.95
C ALA A 313 -7.48 14.43 -3.45
N LEU A 314 -7.42 13.16 -3.84
CA LEU A 314 -7.57 12.73 -5.24
C LEU A 314 -8.80 11.84 -5.38
N TYR A 315 -9.70 12.17 -6.31
CA TYR A 315 -10.82 11.30 -6.62
C TYR A 315 -10.62 10.46 -7.88
N ALA A 316 -9.52 10.71 -8.65
CA ALA A 316 -9.08 9.90 -9.78
C ALA A 316 -7.56 10.10 -10.03
N GLY A 317 -6.96 9.23 -10.84
CA GLY A 317 -5.58 9.39 -11.33
C GLY A 317 -4.48 8.77 -10.45
N ALA A 318 -4.82 8.18 -9.30
CA ALA A 318 -3.82 7.47 -8.51
C ALA A 318 -3.42 6.11 -9.15
N PRO A 319 -2.20 5.60 -8.91
CA PRO A 319 -1.26 6.00 -7.85
C PRO A 319 -0.30 7.16 -8.19
N LEU A 320 -0.20 7.58 -9.43
CA LEU A 320 0.77 8.62 -9.81
C LEU A 320 0.27 10.04 -9.48
N GLY A 321 -1.06 10.18 -9.40
CA GLY A 321 -1.71 11.46 -9.20
C GLY A 321 -1.86 12.27 -10.50
N ASP A 322 -3.00 12.98 -10.59
CA ASP A 322 -3.29 13.92 -11.66
C ASP A 322 -3.97 15.15 -11.06
N ALA A 323 -3.36 16.32 -11.24
CA ALA A 323 -3.85 17.57 -10.67
C ALA A 323 -5.27 17.96 -11.16
N ASN A 324 -5.71 17.45 -12.32
CA ASN A 324 -7.08 17.67 -12.81
C ASN A 324 -8.15 17.03 -11.92
N TYR A 325 -7.78 16.03 -11.11
CA TYR A 325 -8.67 15.31 -10.19
C TYR A 325 -8.35 15.58 -8.73
N ALA A 326 -7.52 16.59 -8.45
CA ALA A 326 -7.15 17.00 -7.11
C ALA A 326 -8.15 17.99 -6.52
N ILE A 327 -8.39 17.86 -5.23
CA ILE A 327 -9.21 18.78 -4.44
C ILE A 327 -8.37 19.29 -3.28
N HIS A 328 -8.23 20.63 -3.15
CA HIS A 328 -7.70 21.26 -1.95
C HIS A 328 -8.77 21.16 -0.85
N PHE A 329 -8.78 20.02 -0.17
CA PHE A 329 -9.88 19.66 0.73
C PHE A 329 -9.65 20.15 2.16
N GLY A 330 -8.39 20.39 2.55
CA GLY A 330 -8.03 20.95 3.85
C GLY A 330 -8.54 20.14 5.05
N THR A 331 -8.66 18.82 4.90
CA THR A 331 -9.32 17.95 5.88
C THR A 331 -8.37 16.86 6.35
N LEU A 332 -8.39 16.59 7.65
CA LEU A 332 -7.77 15.42 8.25
C LEU A 332 -8.84 14.55 8.92
N TYR A 333 -8.63 13.24 8.90
CA TYR A 333 -9.45 12.29 9.63
C TYR A 333 -8.60 11.47 10.60
N ALA A 334 -9.20 11.03 11.71
CA ALA A 334 -8.57 10.13 12.66
C ALA A 334 -9.52 9.03 13.12
N SER A 335 -9.01 7.80 13.26
CA SER A 335 -9.79 6.67 13.78
C SER A 335 -8.85 5.59 14.36
N LYS A 336 -9.40 4.78 15.28
CA LYS A 336 -8.80 3.50 15.68
C LYS A 336 -9.23 2.35 14.78
N ASP A 337 -10.33 2.52 14.03
CA ASP A 337 -10.90 1.54 13.12
C ASP A 337 -10.47 1.85 11.67
N PRO A 338 -9.56 1.04 11.06
CA PRO A 338 -9.09 1.27 9.69
C PRO A 338 -10.17 1.05 8.65
N VAL A 339 -11.10 0.10 8.88
CA VAL A 339 -12.18 -0.23 7.93
C VAL A 339 -13.20 0.90 7.91
N ALA A 340 -13.58 1.44 9.09
CA ALA A 340 -14.46 2.58 9.19
C ALA A 340 -13.88 3.84 8.55
N MET A 341 -12.56 4.07 8.73
CA MET A 341 -11.83 5.14 8.07
C MET A 341 -11.94 5.02 6.55
N ASP A 342 -11.66 3.84 6.01
CA ASP A 342 -11.68 3.59 4.57
C ASP A 342 -13.11 3.64 4.00
N ALA A 343 -14.12 3.18 4.74
CA ALA A 343 -15.52 3.29 4.32
C ALA A 343 -15.98 4.75 4.19
N VAL A 344 -15.61 5.62 5.14
CA VAL A 344 -15.88 7.06 5.08
C VAL A 344 -15.14 7.72 3.93
N ALA A 345 -13.87 7.39 3.75
CA ALA A 345 -13.03 7.91 2.67
C ALA A 345 -13.58 7.52 1.28
N LEU A 346 -13.91 6.24 1.11
CA LEU A 346 -14.46 5.73 -0.14
C LEU A 346 -15.80 6.40 -0.52
N ARG A 347 -16.71 6.58 0.45
CA ARG A 347 -17.94 7.32 0.23
C ARG A 347 -17.66 8.74 -0.26
N ARG A 348 -16.68 9.44 0.33
CA ARG A 348 -16.31 10.80 -0.08
C ARG A 348 -15.75 10.83 -1.50
N ILE A 349 -14.90 9.88 -1.87
CA ILE A 349 -14.38 9.76 -3.24
C ILE A 349 -15.52 9.47 -4.22
N ASP A 350 -16.45 8.56 -3.90
CA ASP A 350 -17.58 8.25 -4.75
C ASP A 350 -18.52 9.45 -4.96
N GLU A 351 -18.74 10.28 -3.93
CA GLU A 351 -19.51 11.52 -4.06
C GLU A 351 -18.87 12.46 -5.10
N TRP A 352 -17.55 12.64 -5.07
CA TRP A 352 -16.84 13.47 -6.05
C TRP A 352 -16.84 12.86 -7.45
N ARG A 353 -16.62 11.54 -7.57
CA ARG A 353 -16.67 10.82 -8.86
C ARG A 353 -18.03 10.90 -9.51
N LEU A 354 -19.10 10.71 -8.73
CA LEU A 354 -20.47 10.84 -9.22
C LEU A 354 -20.77 12.27 -9.70
N GLY A 355 -20.32 13.29 -8.96
CA GLY A 355 -20.41 14.69 -9.38
C GLY A 355 -19.67 14.99 -10.69
N ALA A 356 -18.57 14.27 -10.95
CA ALA A 356 -17.81 14.34 -12.18
C ALA A 356 -18.28 13.36 -13.27
N GLN A 357 -19.42 12.71 -13.10
CA GLN A 357 -19.99 11.69 -14.00
C GLN A 357 -19.06 10.49 -14.25
N MET A 358 -18.26 10.12 -13.25
CA MET A 358 -17.35 9.00 -13.29
C MET A 358 -17.95 7.79 -12.56
N GLU A 359 -17.49 6.59 -12.94
CA GLU A 359 -17.84 5.36 -12.23
C GLU A 359 -17.37 5.40 -10.77
N PRO A 360 -18.16 4.94 -9.80
CA PRO A 360 -17.77 4.95 -8.40
C PRO A 360 -16.56 4.02 -8.16
N ALA A 361 -15.66 4.44 -7.31
CA ALA A 361 -14.47 3.68 -6.91
C ALA A 361 -14.82 2.43 -6.10
N SER A 362 -15.98 2.44 -5.43
CA SER A 362 -16.50 1.29 -4.65
C SER A 362 -16.75 0.03 -5.49
N LYS A 363 -16.86 0.13 -6.82
CA LYS A 363 -16.94 -1.05 -7.69
C LYS A 363 -15.77 -2.02 -7.54
N THR A 364 -14.58 -1.52 -7.21
CA THR A 364 -13.35 -2.30 -7.05
C THR A 364 -12.89 -2.42 -5.61
N SER A 365 -13.67 -1.94 -4.63
CA SER A 365 -13.29 -1.92 -3.22
C SER A 365 -14.03 -2.98 -2.38
N ARG A 366 -14.33 -4.14 -2.95
CA ARG A 366 -15.03 -5.23 -2.24
C ARG A 366 -14.30 -5.72 -1.00
N TYR A 367 -12.99 -5.58 -0.97
CA TYR A 367 -12.16 -5.94 0.17
C TYR A 367 -12.60 -5.29 1.49
N LEU A 368 -13.30 -4.13 1.46
CA LEU A 368 -13.83 -3.52 2.69
C LEU A 368 -14.91 -4.37 3.33
N GLN A 369 -15.80 -4.98 2.53
CA GLN A 369 -16.82 -5.88 3.04
C GLN A 369 -16.19 -7.18 3.57
N THR A 370 -15.15 -7.67 2.91
CA THR A 370 -14.39 -8.84 3.39
C THR A 370 -13.66 -8.51 4.69
N ALA A 371 -13.06 -7.31 4.81
CA ALA A 371 -12.44 -6.85 6.05
C ALA A 371 -13.44 -6.79 7.23
N PHE A 372 -14.64 -6.32 6.95
CA PHE A 372 -15.74 -6.35 7.94
C PHE A 372 -16.09 -7.78 8.35
N SER A 373 -16.19 -8.73 7.39
CA SER A 373 -16.50 -10.12 7.70
C SER A 373 -15.38 -10.84 8.50
N TYR A 374 -14.13 -10.35 8.39
CA TYR A 374 -12.99 -10.85 9.17
C TYR A 374 -12.88 -10.20 10.58
N GLY A 375 -13.80 -9.31 10.94
CA GLY A 375 -13.76 -8.65 12.24
C GLY A 375 -12.72 -7.53 12.36
N LEU A 376 -12.22 -7.01 11.24
CA LEU A 376 -11.14 -6.01 11.24
C LEU A 376 -11.64 -4.57 11.48
N GLY A 377 -12.94 -4.34 11.44
CA GLY A 377 -13.58 -3.06 11.69
C GLY A 377 -14.93 -2.95 10.98
N ASN A 378 -15.58 -1.78 11.07
CA ASN A 378 -16.92 -1.53 10.53
C ASN A 378 -16.88 -1.00 9.10
N ALA A 379 -17.52 -1.70 8.15
CA ALA A 379 -17.77 -1.22 6.79
C ALA A 379 -19.20 -0.65 6.60
N ASP A 380 -20.11 -0.88 7.56
CA ASP A 380 -21.49 -0.40 7.52
C ASP A 380 -21.57 1.06 7.96
N LEU A 381 -21.79 1.96 7.01
CA LEU A 381 -21.86 3.41 7.26
C LEU A 381 -22.96 3.80 8.27
N SER A 382 -23.98 2.99 8.46
CA SER A 382 -25.03 3.24 9.47
C SER A 382 -24.52 3.04 10.91
N LYS A 383 -23.40 2.34 11.06
CA LYS A 383 -22.72 2.06 12.33
C LYS A 383 -21.45 2.90 12.53
N ILE A 384 -21.16 3.79 11.58
CA ILE A 384 -20.00 4.68 11.64
C ILE A 384 -20.48 6.09 11.92
N GLU A 385 -20.01 6.66 13.02
CA GLU A 385 -20.26 8.05 13.37
C GLU A 385 -19.08 8.92 12.98
N VAL A 386 -19.33 9.92 12.11
CA VAL A 386 -18.34 10.94 11.78
C VAL A 386 -18.51 12.11 12.74
N VAL A 387 -17.50 12.35 13.57
CA VAL A 387 -17.49 13.39 14.61
C VAL A 387 -16.65 14.56 14.10
N ASP A 388 -17.29 15.73 13.94
CA ASP A 388 -16.60 16.95 13.58
C ASP A 388 -15.90 17.56 14.80
N VAL A 389 -14.57 17.69 14.70
CA VAL A 389 -13.69 18.32 15.69
C VAL A 389 -13.42 19.75 15.23
N ARG A 390 -13.70 20.72 16.10
CA ARG A 390 -13.62 22.17 15.82
C ARG A 390 -12.34 22.77 16.33
#